data_f3bc26c9201646d9d87c1dc13a3a8987
#
_entry.id   f3bc26c9201646d9d87c1dc13a3a8987
#
_cell.length_a   1.000
_cell.length_b   1.000
_cell.length_c   1.000
_cell.angle_alpha   90.00
_cell.angle_beta   90.00
_cell.angle_gamma   90.00
#
_symmetry.space_group_name_H-M   'P 1'
#
loop_
_entity.id
_entity.type
_entity.pdbx_description
1 polymer ?
#
loop_
_entity_poly.entity_id
_entity_poly.type
_entity_poly.pdbx_seq_one_letter_code
_entity_poly.pdbx_strand_id
1 'polypeptide(L)'
;MLSKEQTGAIAPGKRVMLIIFAALILGVSAFAAFVCVLRIGDEGGLFNLDFGFFAIMGVGFAALVLLPSLIVPLIMKKQAVTNVANEFSGKMHDSRAAIKLLGGLQTSMIVRLSLLDGAAFFNILAFFLDGSVYNLLATGVLLVLMFLSLPLPGRIDNKISDMLDEAKLKG
;
A
#
# COMPACT_ATOMS: atom_id res chain seq x y z
N MET A 1 -1.31 1.35 25.38
CA MET A 1 -2.58 0.76 24.90
C MET A 1 -3.63 1.86 24.70
N LEU A 2 -4.43 1.78 23.61
CA LEU A 2 -5.51 2.72 23.35
C LEU A 2 -6.64 2.58 24.37
N SER A 3 -7.25 3.69 24.75
CA SER A 3 -8.48 3.67 25.57
C SER A 3 -9.68 3.14 24.76
N LYS A 4 -10.74 2.71 25.44
CA LYS A 4 -11.99 2.30 24.77
C LYS A 4 -12.56 3.41 23.88
N GLU A 5 -12.49 4.65 24.34
CA GLU A 5 -12.93 5.83 23.61
C GLU A 5 -12.12 6.06 22.33
N GLN A 6 -10.78 6.00 22.42
CA GLN A 6 -9.88 6.11 21.28
C GLN A 6 -10.12 5.00 20.26
N THR A 7 -10.31 3.76 20.71
CA THR A 7 -10.58 2.60 19.85
C THR A 7 -11.92 2.77 19.11
N GLY A 8 -12.95 3.26 19.79
CA GLY A 8 -14.25 3.57 19.17
C GLY A 8 -14.15 4.69 18.13
N ALA A 9 -13.41 5.74 18.43
CA ALA A 9 -13.24 6.90 17.54
C ALA A 9 -12.50 6.56 16.23
N ILE A 10 -11.57 5.59 16.24
CA ILE A 10 -10.82 5.19 15.04
C ILE A 10 -11.46 4.05 14.25
N ALA A 11 -12.52 3.41 14.76
CA ALA A 11 -13.15 2.25 14.12
C ALA A 11 -13.68 2.53 12.69
N PRO A 12 -14.35 3.67 12.41
CA PRO A 12 -14.79 3.98 11.04
C PRO A 12 -13.63 4.10 10.06
N GLY A 13 -12.55 4.78 10.44
CA GLY A 13 -11.37 4.96 9.59
C GLY A 13 -10.68 3.63 9.27
N LYS A 14 -10.62 2.69 10.21
CA LYS A 14 -10.10 1.33 9.96
C LYS A 14 -10.89 0.58 8.89
N ARG A 15 -12.23 0.70 8.91
CA ARG A 15 -13.10 0.09 7.88
C ARG A 15 -12.84 0.68 6.50
N VAL A 16 -12.71 2.00 6.42
CA VAL A 16 -12.39 2.69 5.16
C VAL A 16 -11.03 2.21 4.61
N MET A 17 -10.02 2.08 5.46
CA MET A 17 -8.71 1.53 5.05
C MET A 17 -8.82 0.13 4.45
N LEU A 18 -9.60 -0.76 5.06
CA LEU A 18 -9.82 -2.12 4.54
C LEU A 18 -10.53 -2.11 3.19
N ILE A 19 -11.55 -1.25 3.02
CA ILE A 19 -12.29 -1.14 1.76
C ILE A 19 -11.37 -0.65 0.64
N ILE A 20 -10.58 0.41 0.88
CA ILE A 20 -9.63 0.94 -0.10
C ILE A 20 -8.61 -0.15 -0.47
N PHE A 21 -8.07 -0.84 0.52
CA PHE A 21 -7.12 -1.93 0.31
C PHE A 21 -7.70 -3.04 -0.57
N ALA A 22 -8.90 -3.51 -0.22
CA ALA A 22 -9.58 -4.56 -0.98
C ALA A 22 -9.87 -4.12 -2.42
N ALA A 23 -10.32 -2.87 -2.63
CA ALA A 23 -10.61 -2.34 -3.95
C ALA A 23 -9.36 -2.29 -4.84
N LEU A 24 -8.21 -1.84 -4.31
CA LEU A 24 -6.96 -1.80 -5.07
C LEU A 24 -6.49 -3.20 -5.47
N ILE A 25 -6.45 -4.14 -4.54
CA ILE A 25 -6.04 -5.52 -4.86
C ILE A 25 -6.98 -6.18 -5.86
N LEU A 26 -8.29 -6.03 -5.67
CA LEU A 26 -9.28 -6.59 -6.59
C LEU A 26 -9.15 -5.96 -7.98
N GLY A 27 -8.90 -4.65 -8.08
CA GLY A 27 -8.68 -3.95 -9.34
C GLY A 27 -7.52 -4.53 -10.13
N VAL A 28 -6.34 -4.61 -9.51
CA VAL A 28 -5.15 -5.19 -10.16
C VAL A 28 -5.38 -6.66 -10.53
N SER A 29 -5.94 -7.46 -9.61
CA SER A 29 -6.16 -8.89 -9.84
C SER A 29 -7.16 -9.14 -10.96
N ALA A 30 -8.26 -8.39 -11.00
CA ALA A 30 -9.25 -8.49 -12.07
C ALA A 30 -8.67 -8.07 -13.42
N PHE A 31 -7.87 -7.00 -13.44
CA PHE A 31 -7.23 -6.54 -14.66
C PHE A 31 -6.18 -7.54 -15.16
N ALA A 32 -5.36 -8.11 -14.27
CA ALA A 32 -4.42 -9.17 -14.61
C ALA A 32 -5.14 -10.40 -15.19
N ALA A 33 -6.21 -10.86 -14.55
CA ALA A 33 -7.02 -11.97 -15.05
C ALA A 33 -7.62 -11.67 -16.44
N PHE A 34 -8.15 -10.47 -16.63
CA PHE A 34 -8.71 -10.03 -17.91
C PHE A 34 -7.65 -10.06 -19.03
N VAL A 35 -6.46 -9.51 -18.78
CA VAL A 35 -5.37 -9.52 -19.75
C VAL A 35 -4.88 -10.94 -20.05
N CYS A 36 -4.79 -11.82 -19.04
CA CYS A 36 -4.45 -13.23 -19.26
C CYS A 36 -5.47 -13.91 -20.17
N VAL A 37 -6.78 -13.69 -19.96
CA VAL A 37 -7.84 -14.25 -20.82
C VAL A 37 -7.71 -13.76 -22.26
N LEU A 38 -7.43 -12.47 -22.48
CA LEU A 38 -7.22 -11.95 -23.83
C LEU A 38 -6.04 -12.62 -24.53
N ARG A 39 -4.95 -12.87 -23.80
CA ARG A 39 -3.73 -13.49 -24.36
C ARG A 39 -3.87 -14.99 -24.64
N ILE A 40 -4.79 -15.72 -23.98
CA ILE A 40 -5.04 -17.15 -24.26
C ILE A 40 -5.49 -17.37 -25.72
N GLY A 41 -6.17 -16.37 -26.32
CA GLY A 41 -6.65 -16.45 -27.71
C GLY A 41 -5.60 -16.11 -28.76
N ASP A 42 -4.42 -15.62 -28.39
CA ASP A 42 -3.38 -15.21 -29.31
C ASP A 42 -2.54 -16.42 -29.79
N GLU A 43 -2.21 -16.46 -31.08
CA GLU A 43 -1.39 -17.53 -31.71
C GLU A 43 0.05 -17.58 -31.14
N GLY A 44 0.53 -16.50 -30.51
CA GLY A 44 1.85 -16.41 -29.87
C GLY A 44 2.00 -17.16 -28.55
N GLY A 45 0.93 -17.76 -28.03
CA GLY A 45 0.90 -18.46 -26.77
C GLY A 45 0.83 -17.51 -25.56
N LEU A 46 0.49 -18.08 -24.37
CA LEU A 46 0.28 -17.33 -23.14
C LEU A 46 1.58 -16.70 -22.58
N PHE A 47 2.72 -17.37 -22.80
CA PHE A 47 3.99 -16.99 -22.18
C PHE A 47 5.11 -16.93 -23.20
N ASN A 48 5.77 -15.78 -23.23
CA ASN A 48 7.04 -15.58 -23.91
C ASN A 48 8.16 -15.47 -22.87
N LEU A 49 9.21 -16.27 -23.03
CA LEU A 49 10.40 -16.23 -22.16
C LEU A 49 11.45 -15.21 -22.64
N ASP A 50 11.19 -14.51 -23.74
CA ASP A 50 12.09 -13.47 -24.23
C ASP A 50 12.09 -12.26 -23.28
N PHE A 51 13.27 -11.82 -22.93
CA PHE A 51 13.46 -10.62 -22.11
C PHE A 51 13.52 -9.39 -23.01
N GLY A 52 12.35 -9.05 -23.59
CA GLY A 52 12.18 -7.95 -24.53
C GLY A 52 12.22 -6.57 -23.88
N PHE A 53 12.07 -5.53 -24.71
CA PHE A 53 12.10 -4.13 -24.27
C PHE A 53 11.05 -3.83 -23.19
N PHE A 54 9.82 -4.30 -23.35
CA PHE A 54 8.76 -4.08 -22.37
C PHE A 54 8.98 -4.85 -21.07
N ALA A 55 9.64 -6.02 -21.13
CA ALA A 55 10.03 -6.75 -19.93
C ALA A 55 11.06 -5.95 -19.11
N ILE A 56 12.08 -5.38 -19.77
CA ILE A 56 13.08 -4.53 -19.11
C ILE A 56 12.42 -3.31 -18.48
N MET A 57 11.55 -2.62 -19.22
CA MET A 57 10.84 -1.44 -18.73
C MET A 57 9.92 -1.77 -17.55
N GLY A 58 9.14 -2.85 -17.63
CA GLY A 58 8.20 -3.25 -16.59
C GLY A 58 8.90 -3.63 -15.29
N VAL A 59 9.86 -4.53 -15.37
CA VAL A 59 10.65 -4.98 -14.21
C VAL A 59 11.49 -3.82 -13.65
N GLY A 60 12.10 -3.01 -14.50
CA GLY A 60 12.86 -1.82 -14.09
C GLY A 60 11.98 -0.80 -13.37
N PHE A 61 10.77 -0.55 -13.86
CA PHE A 61 9.81 0.35 -13.21
C PHE A 61 9.36 -0.22 -11.85
N ALA A 62 9.07 -1.52 -11.76
CA ALA A 62 8.73 -2.17 -10.50
C ALA A 62 9.87 -2.00 -9.47
N ALA A 63 11.13 -2.24 -9.87
CA ALA A 63 12.29 -2.07 -9.00
C ALA A 63 12.45 -0.61 -8.55
N LEU A 64 12.26 0.35 -9.46
CA LEU A 64 12.34 1.79 -9.16
C LEU A 64 11.27 2.24 -8.16
N VAL A 65 10.07 1.69 -8.22
CA VAL A 65 8.96 2.03 -7.32
C VAL A 65 9.11 1.39 -5.93
N LEU A 66 9.84 0.28 -5.80
CA LEU A 66 10.03 -0.39 -4.50
C LEU A 66 10.67 0.52 -3.45
N LEU A 67 11.72 1.26 -3.80
CA LEU A 67 12.40 2.18 -2.85
C LEU A 67 11.47 3.28 -2.33
N PRO A 68 10.79 4.08 -3.17
CA PRO A 68 9.81 5.06 -2.70
C PRO A 68 8.68 4.44 -1.89
N SER A 69 8.19 3.26 -2.27
CA SER A 69 7.11 2.58 -1.54
C SER A 69 7.47 2.20 -0.10
N LEU A 70 8.76 2.09 0.22
CA LEU A 70 9.27 1.83 1.57
C LEU A 70 9.60 3.12 2.31
N ILE A 71 10.23 4.10 1.63
CA ILE A 71 10.75 5.32 2.26
C ILE A 71 9.65 6.33 2.54
N VAL A 72 8.77 6.60 1.57
CA VAL A 72 7.71 7.62 1.70
C VAL A 72 6.80 7.38 2.91
N PRO A 73 6.30 6.14 3.16
CA PRO A 73 5.49 5.86 4.34
C PRO A 73 6.21 6.14 5.68
N LEU A 74 7.52 5.91 5.74
CA LEU A 74 8.31 6.18 6.95
C LEU A 74 8.41 7.68 7.22
N ILE A 75 8.63 8.49 6.18
CA ILE A 75 8.68 9.95 6.29
C ILE A 75 7.31 10.48 6.74
N MET A 76 6.23 10.02 6.11
CA MET A 76 4.86 10.46 6.44
C MET A 76 4.47 10.07 7.86
N LYS A 77 4.85 8.86 8.33
CA LYS A 77 4.66 8.45 9.72
C LYS A 77 5.36 9.41 10.69
N LYS A 78 6.65 9.73 10.45
CA LYS A 78 7.40 10.66 11.29
C LYS A 78 6.76 12.05 11.34
N GLN A 79 6.33 12.58 10.19
CA GLN A 79 5.63 13.86 10.11
C GLN A 79 4.31 13.85 10.90
N ALA A 80 3.50 12.79 10.77
CA ALA A 80 2.26 12.65 11.51
C ALA A 80 2.49 12.67 13.03
N VAL A 81 3.50 11.93 13.51
CA VAL A 81 3.88 11.91 14.93
C VAL A 81 4.32 13.29 15.40
N THR A 82 5.20 13.97 14.66
CA THR A 82 5.69 15.31 15.02
C THR A 82 4.56 16.35 15.05
N ASN A 83 3.65 16.31 14.06
CA ASN A 83 2.50 17.22 14.02
C ASN A 83 1.57 17.02 15.22
N VAL A 84 1.33 15.76 15.62
CA VAL A 84 0.50 15.45 16.78
C VAL A 84 1.21 15.83 18.09
N ALA A 85 2.51 15.62 18.21
CA ALA A 85 3.29 16.05 19.38
C ALA A 85 3.18 17.55 19.59
N ASN A 86 3.33 18.34 18.52
CA ASN A 86 3.27 19.81 18.60
C ASN A 86 1.87 20.33 18.92
N GLU A 87 0.80 19.69 18.40
CA GLU A 87 -0.57 20.19 18.55
C GLU A 87 -1.24 19.72 19.84
N PHE A 88 -0.92 18.52 20.30
CA PHE A 88 -1.55 17.90 21.48
C PHE A 88 -0.60 17.74 22.66
N SER A 89 0.42 18.60 22.79
CA SER A 89 1.34 18.59 23.94
C SER A 89 0.56 18.60 25.26
N GLY A 90 0.80 17.59 26.10
CA GLY A 90 0.07 17.40 27.36
C GLY A 90 -1.37 16.85 27.28
N LYS A 91 -1.94 16.65 26.08
CA LYS A 91 -3.32 16.15 25.85
C LYS A 91 -3.39 14.87 25.01
N MET A 92 -2.38 14.00 25.11
CA MET A 92 -2.29 12.77 24.29
C MET A 92 -3.37 11.70 24.59
N HIS A 93 -4.17 11.89 25.66
CA HIS A 93 -5.33 11.05 25.92
C HIS A 93 -6.58 11.43 25.13
N ASP A 94 -6.56 12.57 24.42
CA ASP A 94 -7.66 13.02 23.56
C ASP A 94 -7.84 12.05 22.39
N SER A 95 -9.08 11.65 22.13
CA SER A 95 -9.46 10.82 20.98
C SER A 95 -9.10 11.49 19.64
N ARG A 96 -9.03 12.83 19.60
CA ARG A 96 -8.61 13.62 18.42
C ARG A 96 -7.16 13.34 18.01
N ALA A 97 -6.25 13.15 18.98
CA ALA A 97 -4.86 12.77 18.69
C ALA A 97 -4.80 11.42 17.98
N ALA A 98 -5.56 10.43 18.46
CA ALA A 98 -5.63 9.10 17.83
C ALA A 98 -6.23 9.17 16.41
N ILE A 99 -7.28 9.96 16.19
CA ILE A 99 -7.91 10.16 14.86
C ILE A 99 -6.89 10.79 13.90
N LYS A 100 -6.13 11.80 14.33
CA LYS A 100 -5.13 12.47 13.50
C LYS A 100 -3.99 11.55 13.12
N LEU A 101 -3.50 10.72 14.05
CA LEU A 101 -2.50 9.68 13.76
C LEU A 101 -3.03 8.61 12.81
N LEU A 102 -4.29 8.19 12.97
CA LEU A 102 -4.94 7.29 12.01
C LEU A 102 -4.98 7.90 10.60
N GLY A 103 -5.34 9.19 10.47
CA GLY A 103 -5.31 9.91 9.19
C GLY A 103 -3.93 9.89 8.54
N GLY A 104 -2.87 10.17 9.30
CA GLY A 104 -1.48 10.08 8.82
C GLY A 104 -1.08 8.67 8.40
N LEU A 105 -1.47 7.65 9.18
CA LEU A 105 -1.25 6.25 8.85
C LEU A 105 -2.01 5.84 7.59
N GLN A 106 -3.27 6.26 7.45
CA GLN A 106 -4.11 6.01 6.29
C GLN A 106 -3.51 6.61 5.02
N THR A 107 -3.11 7.88 5.05
CA THR A 107 -2.48 8.55 3.90
C THR A 107 -1.18 7.85 3.50
N SER A 108 -0.32 7.54 4.47
CA SER A 108 0.92 6.79 4.26
C SER A 108 0.69 5.44 3.57
N MET A 109 -0.34 4.72 3.99
CA MET A 109 -0.71 3.43 3.43
C MET A 109 -1.28 3.56 2.01
N ILE A 110 -2.16 4.54 1.77
CA ILE A 110 -2.72 4.80 0.44
C ILE A 110 -1.59 5.11 -0.55
N VAL A 111 -0.66 6.01 -0.19
CA VAL A 111 0.48 6.35 -1.06
C VAL A 111 1.32 5.11 -1.39
N ARG A 112 1.64 4.29 -0.39
CA ARG A 112 2.38 3.05 -0.62
C ARG A 112 1.65 2.10 -1.57
N LEU A 113 0.37 1.87 -1.32
CA LEU A 113 -0.44 0.96 -2.13
C LEU A 113 -0.60 1.49 -3.56
N SER A 114 -0.84 2.79 -3.75
CA SER A 114 -0.96 3.39 -5.08
C SER A 114 0.34 3.30 -5.90
N LEU A 115 1.50 3.40 -5.25
CA LEU A 115 2.78 3.18 -5.91
C LEU A 115 2.93 1.73 -6.40
N LEU A 116 2.62 0.75 -5.55
CA LEU A 116 2.68 -0.67 -5.89
C LEU A 116 1.62 -1.03 -6.95
N ASP A 117 0.42 -0.50 -6.82
CA ASP A 117 -0.71 -0.66 -7.74
C ASP A 117 -0.35 -0.14 -9.14
N GLY A 118 0.14 1.09 -9.23
CA GLY A 118 0.59 1.69 -10.50
C GLY A 118 1.70 0.87 -11.18
N ALA A 119 2.67 0.36 -10.40
CA ALA A 119 3.72 -0.51 -10.93
C ALA A 119 3.16 -1.86 -11.40
N ALA A 120 2.19 -2.43 -10.69
CA ALA A 120 1.53 -3.67 -11.08
C ALA A 120 0.73 -3.49 -12.37
N PHE A 121 -0.08 -2.42 -12.49
CA PHE A 121 -0.79 -2.10 -13.74
C PHE A 121 0.16 -1.91 -14.92
N PHE A 122 1.28 -1.21 -14.73
CA PHE A 122 2.27 -1.01 -15.78
C PHE A 122 2.86 -2.35 -16.26
N ASN A 123 3.18 -3.25 -15.33
CA ASN A 123 3.69 -4.60 -15.67
C ASN A 123 2.63 -5.44 -16.38
N ILE A 124 1.34 -5.34 -16.01
CA ILE A 124 0.26 -6.05 -16.72
C ILE A 124 0.12 -5.52 -18.15
N LEU A 125 0.22 -4.21 -18.36
CA LEU A 125 0.21 -3.63 -19.71
C LEU A 125 1.44 -4.06 -20.54
N ALA A 126 2.62 -4.07 -19.93
CA ALA A 126 3.84 -4.58 -20.57
C ALA A 126 3.69 -6.06 -20.95
N PHE A 127 3.12 -6.89 -20.07
CA PHE A 127 2.77 -8.27 -20.38
C PHE A 127 1.77 -8.38 -21.53
N PHE A 128 0.76 -7.52 -21.57
CA PHE A 128 -0.20 -7.49 -22.68
C PHE A 128 0.47 -7.25 -24.01
N LEU A 129 1.50 -6.39 -24.07
CA LEU A 129 2.18 -5.99 -25.30
C LEU A 129 3.15 -7.07 -25.83
N ASP A 130 3.98 -7.65 -24.96
CA ASP A 130 5.04 -8.58 -25.37
C ASP A 130 4.85 -10.03 -24.93
N GLY A 131 3.89 -10.30 -24.03
CA GLY A 131 3.64 -11.63 -23.46
C GLY A 131 4.72 -12.14 -22.53
N SER A 132 5.68 -11.29 -22.12
CA SER A 132 6.82 -11.71 -21.30
C SER A 132 6.40 -12.14 -19.91
N VAL A 133 6.74 -13.40 -19.55
CA VAL A 133 6.44 -13.97 -18.23
C VAL A 133 7.06 -13.15 -17.08
N TYR A 134 8.16 -12.44 -17.32
CA TYR A 134 8.82 -11.62 -16.32
C TYR A 134 7.95 -10.48 -15.80
N ASN A 135 7.13 -9.88 -16.66
CA ASN A 135 6.17 -8.84 -16.27
C ASN A 135 5.06 -9.42 -15.40
N LEU A 136 4.60 -10.63 -15.71
CA LEU A 136 3.59 -11.30 -14.89
C LEU A 136 4.16 -11.71 -13.50
N LEU A 137 5.40 -12.20 -13.45
CA LEU A 137 6.10 -12.49 -12.20
C LEU A 137 6.30 -11.22 -11.36
N ALA A 138 6.72 -10.11 -11.97
CA ALA A 138 6.84 -8.82 -11.29
C ALA A 138 5.49 -8.37 -10.71
N THR A 139 4.40 -8.49 -11.46
CA THR A 139 3.04 -8.23 -10.96
C THR A 139 2.69 -9.12 -9.77
N GLY A 140 2.99 -10.41 -9.84
CA GLY A 140 2.77 -11.35 -8.74
C GLY A 140 3.52 -10.94 -7.47
N VAL A 141 4.79 -10.55 -7.59
CA VAL A 141 5.60 -10.05 -6.46
C VAL A 141 4.98 -8.78 -5.87
N LEU A 142 4.56 -7.82 -6.71
CA LEU A 142 3.93 -6.58 -6.26
C LEU A 142 2.61 -6.86 -5.54
N LEU A 143 1.78 -7.77 -6.03
CA LEU A 143 0.56 -8.21 -5.35
C LEU A 143 0.86 -8.83 -3.98
N VAL A 144 1.88 -9.69 -3.88
CA VAL A 144 2.30 -10.26 -2.59
C VAL A 144 2.72 -9.15 -1.62
N LEU A 145 3.48 -8.16 -2.08
CA LEU A 145 3.87 -7.00 -1.25
C LEU A 145 2.67 -6.17 -0.80
N MET A 146 1.66 -6.01 -1.66
CA MET A 146 0.40 -5.38 -1.30
C MET A 146 -0.32 -6.20 -0.22
N PHE A 147 -0.44 -7.53 -0.37
CA PHE A 147 -1.04 -8.41 0.64
C PHE A 147 -0.31 -8.37 1.99
N LEU A 148 1.01 -8.36 1.99
CA LEU A 148 1.81 -8.22 3.23
C LEU A 148 1.59 -6.88 3.93
N SER A 149 1.10 -5.88 3.19
CA SER A 149 0.76 -4.55 3.71
C SER A 149 -0.65 -4.48 4.31
N LEU A 150 -1.38 -5.60 4.39
CA LEU A 150 -2.78 -5.67 4.86
C LEU A 150 -2.96 -4.98 6.21
N PRO A 151 -3.90 -4.00 6.29
CA PRO A 151 -4.18 -3.26 7.51
C PRO A 151 -5.05 -4.09 8.46
N LEU A 152 -4.47 -5.13 9.07
CA LEU A 152 -5.18 -5.91 10.08
C LEU A 152 -5.55 -5.02 11.27
N PRO A 153 -6.79 -5.10 11.79
CA PRO A 153 -7.28 -4.23 12.87
C PRO A 153 -6.35 -4.17 14.07
N GLY A 154 -5.85 -5.30 14.56
CA GLY A 154 -4.91 -5.35 15.69
C GLY A 154 -3.55 -4.71 15.40
N ARG A 155 -3.06 -4.80 14.15
CA ARG A 155 -1.82 -4.13 13.73
C ARG A 155 -1.97 -2.62 13.68
N ILE A 156 -3.14 -2.11 13.29
CA ILE A 156 -3.43 -0.68 13.27
C ILE A 156 -3.43 -0.13 14.69
N ASP A 157 -4.11 -0.81 15.62
CA ASP A 157 -4.21 -0.38 17.01
C ASP A 157 -2.82 -0.31 17.68
N ASN A 158 -2.00 -1.32 17.46
CA ASN A 158 -0.62 -1.32 17.99
C ASN A 158 0.19 -0.16 17.37
N LYS A 159 0.13 0.04 16.06
CA LYS A 159 0.85 1.14 15.39
C LYS A 159 0.42 2.51 15.90
N ILE A 160 -0.87 2.74 16.13
CA ILE A 160 -1.36 4.01 16.67
C ILE A 160 -0.91 4.17 18.13
N SER A 161 -0.94 3.11 18.93
CA SER A 161 -0.42 3.14 20.30
C SER A 161 1.05 3.52 20.33
N ASP A 162 1.89 2.86 19.51
CA ASP A 162 3.32 3.16 19.39
C ASP A 162 3.57 4.61 18.95
N MET A 163 2.78 5.11 17.98
CA MET A 163 2.87 6.49 17.50
C MET A 163 2.45 7.51 18.57
N LEU A 164 1.44 7.19 19.38
CA LEU A 164 1.05 8.03 20.53
C LEU A 164 2.15 8.07 21.59
N ASP A 165 2.76 6.94 21.90
CA ASP A 165 3.84 6.88 22.88
C ASP A 165 5.10 7.60 22.35
N GLU A 166 5.41 7.49 21.05
CA GLU A 166 6.48 8.27 20.42
C GLU A 166 6.18 9.78 20.45
N ALA A 167 4.92 10.19 20.23
CA ALA A 167 4.53 11.60 20.28
C ALA A 167 4.62 12.17 21.70
N LYS A 168 4.30 11.40 22.74
CA LYS A 168 4.49 11.81 24.15
C LYS A 168 5.94 12.09 24.52
N LEU A 169 6.88 11.38 23.91
CA LEU A 169 8.32 11.57 24.17
C LEU A 169 8.88 12.82 23.50
N LYS A 170 8.17 13.39 22.52
CA LYS A 170 8.61 14.56 21.73
C LYS A 170 7.95 15.86 22.15
N GLY A 171 6.82 15.82 22.86
CA GLY A 171 6.06 16.98 23.35
C GLY A 171 6.18 17.16 24.84
#